data_e60c4e3ff1d8306ffbb3110d79470813
#
_entry.id   e60c4e3ff1d8306ffbb3110d79470813
#
_cell.length_a   1.000
_cell.length_b   1.000
_cell.length_c   1.000
_cell.angle_alpha   90.00
_cell.angle_beta   90.00
_cell.angle_gamma   90.00
#
_symmetry.space_group_name_H-M   'P 1'
#
loop_
_entity.id
_entity.type
_entity.pdbx_description
1 polymer ?
#
loop_
_entity_poly.entity_id
_entity_poly.type
_entity_poly.pdbx_seq_one_letter_code
_entity_poly.pdbx_strand_id
1 'polypeptide(L)'
;MNKLSISFARILEIIGRLPTPDRLWLAYSGGVDSSVLLHILANNRENLVSELTAVHVNHQLSPDADTWASCCRSICEKTNIEFKIITINAKKIKGFSQEAHARELRYAALENVIGEGDLLLTAHHKDDQAETLIQQLMRGAGPEGLAGMPEIKKYGHGWLARPLLEYSREQIRDYAEHHGLIWIEDESNQDTNIDRNYIRTHVIPCLQQRWPSTVDVISRSASHQADVINILKEIAEHDIENNSGDKLNILNIVDLKKLSDTRMRNLIRYWLKKNGHQPASTTVTEIIIKELIYAGDDRMPSVRWHETEVRRYRNNIYVMKPLTELHLDTPLSWNLDKPLDYDYGRLVATQVVGKGIRSELVNNNLIEVRFRTGGETIRPAGRKETHKLKKLFQDSGVPPWQRDRVPLLFIDGKLAAVTGYWIDESFIARGTEPGWEVSLTEY
;
A
#
# COMPACT_ATOMS: atom_id res chain seq x y z
N MET A 1 35.58 20.30 14.38
CA MET A 1 34.74 19.22 13.79
C MET A 1 34.58 19.54 12.31
N ASN A 2 35.07 18.66 11.41
CA ASN A 2 34.85 18.87 9.97
C ASN A 2 33.37 18.96 9.71
N LYS A 3 32.87 20.15 9.30
CA LYS A 3 31.50 20.27 8.76
C LYS A 3 31.45 19.37 7.52
N LEU A 4 30.67 18.30 7.56
CA LEU A 4 30.41 17.46 6.38
C LEU A 4 29.92 18.39 5.26
N SER A 5 30.72 18.57 4.23
CA SER A 5 30.29 19.31 3.04
C SER A 5 29.28 18.44 2.28
N ILE A 6 28.19 19.05 1.80
CA ILE A 6 27.22 18.33 0.97
C ILE A 6 27.95 17.84 -0.29
N SER A 7 27.96 16.53 -0.52
CA SER A 7 28.73 15.94 -1.60
C SER A 7 27.85 15.15 -2.57
N PHE A 8 28.17 15.25 -3.85
CA PHE A 8 27.54 14.44 -4.90
C PHE A 8 27.81 12.93 -4.70
N ALA A 9 28.97 12.57 -4.15
CA ALA A 9 29.32 11.17 -3.88
C ALA A 9 28.30 10.49 -2.96
N ARG A 10 27.79 11.20 -1.93
CA ARG A 10 26.75 10.67 -1.05
C ARG A 10 25.43 10.45 -1.77
N ILE A 11 25.06 11.34 -2.70
CA ILE A 11 23.86 11.18 -3.51
C ILE A 11 23.98 9.93 -4.39
N LEU A 12 25.13 9.73 -5.04
CA LEU A 12 25.39 8.53 -5.85
C LEU A 12 25.36 7.25 -5.01
N GLU A 13 25.90 7.27 -3.81
CA GLU A 13 25.86 6.13 -2.89
C GLU A 13 24.41 5.71 -2.60
N ILE A 14 23.52 6.68 -2.34
CA ILE A 14 22.11 6.42 -2.08
C ILE A 14 21.41 5.86 -3.30
N ILE A 15 21.64 6.45 -4.48
CA ILE A 15 21.09 5.98 -5.75
C ILE A 15 21.58 4.55 -6.04
N GLY A 16 22.86 4.27 -5.81
CA GLY A 16 23.49 2.98 -6.05
C GLY A 16 23.02 1.82 -5.18
N ARG A 17 22.25 2.11 -4.11
CA ARG A 17 21.56 1.06 -3.30
C ARG A 17 20.29 0.55 -3.94
N LEU A 18 19.85 1.15 -5.04
CA LEU A 18 18.66 0.79 -5.80
C LEU A 18 19.05 0.16 -7.14
N PRO A 19 18.16 -0.59 -7.80
CA PRO A 19 18.33 -0.90 -9.21
C PRO A 19 18.54 0.40 -10.00
N THR A 20 19.32 0.34 -11.06
CA THR A 20 19.55 1.51 -11.93
C THR A 20 18.21 2.09 -12.35
N PRO A 21 17.89 3.34 -11.98
CA PRO A 21 16.60 3.92 -12.32
C PRO A 21 16.49 4.21 -13.82
N ASP A 22 15.31 4.04 -14.38
CA ASP A 22 15.04 4.38 -15.77
C ASP A 22 15.09 5.89 -15.98
N ARG A 23 14.57 6.66 -15.02
CA ARG A 23 14.61 8.12 -14.97
C ARG A 23 14.78 8.62 -13.53
N LEU A 24 15.51 9.74 -13.41
CA LEU A 24 15.62 10.50 -12.15
C LEU A 24 14.66 11.69 -12.20
N TRP A 25 13.79 11.77 -11.21
CA TRP A 25 12.90 12.89 -10.97
C TRP A 25 13.38 13.68 -9.76
N LEU A 26 13.43 15.01 -9.88
CA LEU A 26 13.65 15.88 -8.73
C LEU A 26 12.37 16.65 -8.40
N ALA A 27 11.81 16.45 -7.20
CA ALA A 27 10.73 17.31 -6.70
C ALA A 27 11.30 18.71 -6.41
N TYR A 28 11.09 19.63 -7.34
CA TYR A 28 11.67 20.97 -7.30
C TYR A 28 10.61 22.00 -6.91
N SER A 29 10.66 22.49 -5.66
CA SER A 29 9.74 23.52 -5.16
C SER A 29 10.19 24.95 -5.42
N GLY A 30 11.47 25.16 -5.78
CA GLY A 30 12.10 26.47 -5.87
C GLY A 30 12.64 27.00 -4.54
N GLY A 31 12.36 26.37 -3.43
CA GLY A 31 12.94 26.73 -2.10
C GLY A 31 14.40 26.31 -1.98
N VAL A 32 15.12 26.84 -0.99
CA VAL A 32 16.57 26.69 -0.80
C VAL A 32 17.03 25.22 -0.88
N ASP A 33 16.34 24.30 -0.17
CA ASP A 33 16.75 22.91 -0.07
C ASP A 33 16.69 22.20 -1.44
N SER A 34 15.61 22.40 -2.17
CA SER A 34 15.45 21.83 -3.51
C SER A 34 16.37 22.46 -4.54
N SER A 35 16.71 23.76 -4.37
CA SER A 35 17.66 24.46 -5.24
C SER A 35 19.09 23.98 -5.02
N VAL A 36 19.49 23.68 -3.80
CA VAL A 36 20.78 23.03 -3.51
C VAL A 36 20.87 21.66 -4.14
N LEU A 37 19.84 20.83 -4.01
CA LEU A 37 19.83 19.49 -4.62
C LEU A 37 19.86 19.58 -6.15
N LEU A 38 19.09 20.48 -6.76
CA LEU A 38 19.13 20.73 -8.20
C LEU A 38 20.54 21.15 -8.66
N HIS A 39 21.17 22.09 -7.96
CA HIS A 39 22.51 22.58 -8.30
C HIS A 39 23.56 21.48 -8.26
N ILE A 40 23.54 20.64 -7.22
CA ILE A 40 24.49 19.51 -7.10
C ILE A 40 24.29 18.52 -8.25
N LEU A 41 23.05 18.17 -8.57
CA LEU A 41 22.73 17.21 -9.63
C LEU A 41 23.08 17.78 -11.01
N ALA A 42 22.76 19.04 -11.26
CA ALA A 42 23.03 19.71 -12.54
C ALA A 42 24.52 19.81 -12.84
N ASN A 43 25.32 20.19 -11.83
CA ASN A 43 26.79 20.32 -11.98
C ASN A 43 27.51 18.97 -12.16
N ASN A 44 26.84 17.87 -11.84
CA ASN A 44 27.38 16.52 -11.96
C ASN A 44 26.57 15.67 -12.95
N ARG A 45 25.84 16.29 -13.85
CA ARG A 45 24.90 15.63 -14.76
C ARG A 45 25.53 14.49 -15.55
N GLU A 46 26.77 14.68 -16.03
CA GLU A 46 27.50 13.68 -16.82
C GLU A 46 27.83 12.40 -16.03
N ASN A 47 27.79 12.48 -14.70
CA ASN A 47 28.05 11.37 -13.80
C ASN A 47 26.74 10.70 -13.29
N LEU A 48 25.58 11.20 -13.70
CA LEU A 48 24.31 10.58 -13.37
C LEU A 48 24.06 9.33 -14.23
N VAL A 49 23.49 8.31 -13.63
CA VAL A 49 23.21 7.02 -14.29
C VAL A 49 22.01 7.07 -15.24
N SER A 50 21.18 8.13 -15.14
CA SER A 50 19.93 8.28 -15.90
C SER A 50 19.59 9.76 -16.10
N GLU A 51 18.70 10.05 -17.03
CA GLU A 51 18.24 11.40 -17.30
C GLU A 51 17.53 12.02 -16.10
N LEU A 52 17.85 13.29 -15.81
CA LEU A 52 17.26 14.06 -14.73
C LEU A 52 16.18 15.01 -15.24
N THR A 53 14.98 14.89 -14.71
CA THR A 53 13.86 15.82 -14.93
C THR A 53 13.44 16.46 -13.61
N ALA A 54 13.39 17.78 -13.54
CA ALA A 54 12.82 18.50 -12.40
C ALA A 54 11.30 18.61 -12.54
N VAL A 55 10.56 18.26 -11.48
CA VAL A 55 9.10 18.36 -11.46
C VAL A 55 8.65 19.33 -10.39
N HIS A 56 7.90 20.35 -10.78
CA HIS A 56 7.29 21.34 -9.90
C HIS A 56 5.80 21.10 -9.79
N VAL A 57 5.28 21.05 -8.55
CA VAL A 57 3.85 20.95 -8.29
C VAL A 57 3.32 22.32 -7.88
N ASN A 58 2.57 22.95 -8.78
CA ASN A 58 1.90 24.22 -8.52
C ASN A 58 0.55 23.97 -7.85
N HIS A 59 0.46 24.33 -6.57
CA HIS A 59 -0.74 24.13 -5.71
C HIS A 59 -1.84 25.14 -5.91
N GLN A 60 -1.56 26.27 -6.61
CA GLN A 60 -2.48 27.41 -6.81
C GLN A 60 -3.03 28.00 -5.49
N LEU A 61 -2.25 27.94 -4.41
CA LEU A 61 -2.65 28.48 -3.11
C LEU A 61 -2.18 29.93 -2.89
N SER A 62 -1.03 30.30 -3.48
CA SER A 62 -0.48 31.66 -3.42
C SER A 62 -0.83 32.40 -4.70
N PRO A 63 -1.06 33.73 -4.64
CA PRO A 63 -1.15 34.58 -5.81
C PRO A 63 0.10 34.52 -6.70
N ASP A 64 1.27 34.25 -6.09
CA ASP A 64 2.57 34.22 -6.78
C ASP A 64 2.95 32.82 -7.31
N ALA A 65 2.08 31.83 -7.19
CA ALA A 65 2.37 30.44 -7.54
C ALA A 65 2.82 30.28 -9.01
N ASP A 66 2.24 31.01 -9.95
CA ASP A 66 2.62 30.98 -11.35
C ASP A 66 3.95 31.70 -11.62
N THR A 67 4.23 32.78 -10.87
CA THR A 67 5.52 33.46 -10.89
C THR A 67 6.63 32.55 -10.39
N TRP A 68 6.39 31.82 -9.29
CA TRP A 68 7.34 30.83 -8.77
C TRP A 68 7.59 29.69 -9.74
N ALA A 69 6.55 29.18 -10.37
CA ALA A 69 6.69 28.14 -11.40
C ALA A 69 7.52 28.64 -12.61
N SER A 70 7.33 29.89 -13.01
CA SER A 70 8.12 30.53 -14.09
C SER A 70 9.60 30.73 -13.71
N CYS A 71 9.86 31.12 -12.45
CA CYS A 71 11.21 31.22 -11.91
C CYS A 71 11.90 29.85 -11.89
N CYS A 72 11.22 28.81 -11.41
CA CYS A 72 11.72 27.43 -11.41
C CYS A 72 12.08 26.95 -12.83
N ARG A 73 11.22 27.25 -13.79
CA ARG A 73 11.46 26.94 -15.20
C ARG A 73 12.74 27.62 -15.71
N SER A 74 12.89 28.92 -15.48
CA SER A 74 14.06 29.69 -15.93
C SER A 74 15.38 29.15 -15.31
N ILE A 75 15.36 28.72 -14.04
CA ILE A 75 16.53 28.11 -13.40
C ILE A 75 16.86 26.77 -14.06
N CYS A 76 15.87 25.92 -14.35
CA CYS A 76 16.08 24.64 -15.01
C CYS A 76 16.60 24.80 -16.44
N GLU A 77 16.10 25.80 -17.19
CA GLU A 77 16.60 26.14 -18.52
C GLU A 77 18.08 26.55 -18.49
N LYS A 78 18.47 27.41 -17.54
CA LYS A 78 19.87 27.85 -17.36
C LYS A 78 20.81 26.69 -16.98
N THR A 79 20.31 25.69 -16.28
CA THR A 79 21.07 24.51 -15.88
C THR A 79 20.93 23.34 -16.86
N ASN A 80 20.21 23.54 -17.97
CA ASN A 80 19.93 22.53 -18.99
C ASN A 80 19.31 21.24 -18.43
N ILE A 81 18.37 21.39 -17.46
CA ILE A 81 17.58 20.29 -16.88
C ILE A 81 16.15 20.36 -17.42
N GLU A 82 15.63 19.21 -17.87
CA GLU A 82 14.23 19.12 -18.28
C GLU A 82 13.31 19.51 -17.12
N PHE A 83 12.25 20.29 -17.42
CA PHE A 83 11.35 20.82 -16.40
C PHE A 83 9.89 20.52 -16.72
N LYS A 84 9.20 19.91 -15.76
CA LYS A 84 7.77 19.58 -15.85
C LYS A 84 6.99 20.30 -14.76
N ILE A 85 5.84 20.89 -15.11
CA ILE A 85 4.90 21.48 -14.15
C ILE A 85 3.66 20.59 -14.05
N ILE A 86 3.21 20.36 -12.83
CA ILE A 86 1.91 19.72 -12.53
C ILE A 86 1.09 20.72 -11.74
N THR A 87 -0.05 21.12 -12.28
CA THR A 87 -0.96 22.01 -11.59
C THR A 87 -2.01 21.20 -10.85
N ILE A 88 -2.19 21.46 -9.55
CA ILE A 88 -3.20 20.85 -8.71
C ILE A 88 -4.07 21.91 -8.06
N ASN A 89 -5.34 21.60 -7.84
CA ASN A 89 -6.27 22.50 -7.16
C ASN A 89 -6.39 22.09 -5.69
N ALA A 90 -5.60 22.70 -4.82
CA ALA A 90 -5.57 22.41 -3.38
C ALA A 90 -6.53 23.31 -2.56
N LYS A 91 -7.69 23.69 -3.13
CA LYS A 91 -8.69 24.50 -2.42
C LYS A 91 -9.12 23.82 -1.13
N LYS A 92 -9.39 24.65 -0.10
CA LYS A 92 -9.76 24.19 1.24
C LYS A 92 -11.01 23.31 1.22
N ILE A 93 -10.91 22.12 1.77
CA ILE A 93 -12.07 21.23 2.03
C ILE A 93 -12.47 21.40 3.49
N LYS A 94 -13.78 21.56 3.74
CA LYS A 94 -14.34 21.72 5.09
C LYS A 94 -14.01 20.48 5.94
N GLY A 95 -13.37 20.69 7.09
CA GLY A 95 -13.02 19.62 8.03
C GLY A 95 -11.59 19.04 7.88
N PHE A 96 -10.79 19.52 6.91
CA PHE A 96 -9.40 19.12 6.75
C PHE A 96 -8.43 20.27 6.94
N SER A 97 -7.22 19.98 7.45
CA SER A 97 -6.12 20.95 7.41
C SER A 97 -5.73 21.19 5.95
N GLN A 98 -5.71 22.47 5.54
CA GLN A 98 -5.35 22.84 4.16
C GLN A 98 -3.95 22.36 3.76
N GLU A 99 -3.00 22.42 4.69
CA GLU A 99 -1.64 21.93 4.47
C GLU A 99 -1.60 20.40 4.27
N ALA A 100 -2.28 19.65 5.15
CA ALA A 100 -2.32 18.19 5.02
C ALA A 100 -2.94 17.76 3.68
N HIS A 101 -4.03 18.42 3.29
CA HIS A 101 -4.68 18.17 2.00
C HIS A 101 -3.78 18.53 0.81
N ALA A 102 -3.15 19.71 0.83
CA ALA A 102 -2.21 20.13 -0.21
C ALA A 102 -1.00 19.18 -0.31
N ARG A 103 -0.53 18.69 0.84
CA ARG A 103 0.54 17.69 0.91
C ARG A 103 0.13 16.36 0.28
N GLU A 104 -1.07 15.85 0.59
CA GLU A 104 -1.60 14.61 -0.01
C GLU A 104 -1.71 14.75 -1.53
N LEU A 105 -2.34 15.82 -2.02
CA LEU A 105 -2.48 16.07 -3.46
C LEU A 105 -1.13 16.19 -4.16
N ARG A 106 -0.14 16.84 -3.53
CA ARG A 106 1.22 16.93 -4.06
C ARG A 106 1.85 15.55 -4.22
N TYR A 107 1.77 14.72 -3.18
CA TYR A 107 2.34 13.38 -3.25
C TYR A 107 1.60 12.53 -4.29
N ALA A 108 0.27 12.57 -4.33
CA ALA A 108 -0.49 11.86 -5.36
C ALA A 108 -0.15 12.32 -6.79
N ALA A 109 0.04 13.63 -7.00
CA ALA A 109 0.44 14.17 -8.29
C ALA A 109 1.85 13.72 -8.71
N LEU A 110 2.79 13.67 -7.76
CA LEU A 110 4.13 13.14 -8.00
C LEU A 110 4.11 11.63 -8.27
N GLU A 111 3.29 10.87 -7.54
CA GLU A 111 3.15 9.43 -7.72
C GLU A 111 2.65 9.06 -9.12
N ASN A 112 1.71 9.83 -9.67
CA ASN A 112 1.19 9.63 -11.03
C ASN A 112 2.22 9.88 -12.15
N VAL A 113 3.33 10.54 -11.86
CA VAL A 113 4.39 10.82 -12.83
C VAL A 113 5.48 9.76 -12.79
N ILE A 114 5.62 9.07 -11.66
CA ILE A 114 6.68 8.07 -11.44
C ILE A 114 6.27 6.76 -12.10
N GLY A 115 7.02 6.35 -13.12
CA GLY A 115 6.88 5.07 -13.80
C GLY A 115 7.54 3.91 -13.04
N GLU A 116 7.41 2.73 -13.61
CA GLU A 116 8.14 1.55 -13.13
C GLU A 116 9.65 1.78 -13.29
N GLY A 117 10.42 1.49 -12.25
CA GLY A 117 11.88 1.71 -12.26
C GLY A 117 12.34 3.14 -12.00
N ASP A 118 11.46 4.15 -12.02
CA ASP A 118 11.84 5.55 -11.78
C ASP A 118 12.25 5.84 -10.33
N LEU A 119 13.06 6.87 -10.13
CA LEU A 119 13.48 7.36 -8.81
C LEU A 119 13.14 8.84 -8.62
N LEU A 120 12.30 9.14 -7.62
CA LEU A 120 12.01 10.50 -7.18
C LEU A 120 12.98 10.93 -6.07
N LEU A 121 13.70 12.02 -6.29
CA LEU A 121 14.55 12.66 -5.31
C LEU A 121 13.81 13.83 -4.65
N THR A 122 13.86 13.91 -3.32
CA THR A 122 13.28 15.01 -2.55
C THR A 122 14.32 15.61 -1.60
N ALA A 123 14.28 16.91 -1.39
CA ALA A 123 15.28 17.66 -0.63
C ALA A 123 14.95 17.73 0.88
N HIS A 124 14.32 16.72 1.46
CA HIS A 124 14.12 16.66 2.91
C HIS A 124 15.46 16.52 3.62
N HIS A 125 15.61 17.20 4.74
CA HIS A 125 16.86 17.30 5.49
C HIS A 125 16.67 16.93 6.98
N LYS A 126 17.75 16.99 7.75
CA LYS A 126 17.78 16.56 9.15
C LYS A 126 16.78 17.29 10.04
N ASP A 127 16.60 18.59 9.84
CA ASP A 127 15.63 19.37 10.61
C ASP A 127 14.19 18.94 10.31
N ASP A 128 13.87 18.61 9.05
CA ASP A 128 12.57 18.02 8.69
C ASP A 128 12.33 16.68 9.41
N GLN A 129 13.38 15.90 9.62
CA GLN A 129 13.32 14.66 10.39
C GLN A 129 12.96 14.94 11.86
N ALA A 130 13.61 15.94 12.46
CA ALA A 130 13.34 16.36 13.84
C ALA A 130 11.90 16.89 13.99
N GLU A 131 11.45 17.75 13.07
CA GLU A 131 10.07 18.24 13.02
C GLU A 131 9.07 17.09 12.95
N THR A 132 9.32 16.14 12.04
CA THR A 132 8.46 14.96 11.84
C THR A 132 8.38 14.10 13.09
N LEU A 133 9.51 13.83 13.74
CA LEU A 133 9.54 13.02 14.97
C LEU A 133 8.75 13.70 16.09
N ILE A 134 8.92 15.01 16.31
CA ILE A 134 8.16 15.74 17.32
C ILE A 134 6.65 15.69 17.01
N GLN A 135 6.23 15.89 15.77
CA GLN A 135 4.83 15.77 15.38
C GLN A 135 4.26 14.37 15.66
N GLN A 136 5.01 13.33 15.33
CA GLN A 136 4.59 11.96 15.57
C GLN A 136 4.53 11.61 17.06
N LEU A 137 5.46 12.16 17.85
CA LEU A 137 5.45 12.00 19.31
C LEU A 137 4.19 12.63 19.93
N MET A 138 3.80 13.83 19.48
CA MET A 138 2.58 14.52 19.94
C MET A 138 1.29 13.78 19.55
N ARG A 139 1.33 12.96 18.51
CA ARG A 139 0.22 12.08 18.08
C ARG A 139 0.21 10.73 18.78
N GLY A 140 1.16 10.46 19.69
CA GLY A 140 1.29 9.17 20.37
C GLY A 140 1.71 8.02 19.44
N ALA A 141 2.50 8.32 18.41
CA ALA A 141 2.95 7.31 17.46
C ALA A 141 3.85 6.26 18.10
N GLY A 142 3.73 5.02 17.66
CA GLY A 142 4.65 3.93 17.99
C GLY A 142 5.96 4.00 17.16
N PRO A 143 6.81 2.96 17.26
CA PRO A 143 8.13 2.94 16.60
C PRO A 143 8.07 3.33 15.12
N GLU A 144 7.09 2.85 14.35
CA GLU A 144 6.95 3.13 12.91
C GLU A 144 6.78 4.64 12.61
N GLY A 145 6.00 5.35 13.40
CA GLY A 145 5.86 6.82 13.25
C GLY A 145 7.08 7.57 13.78
N LEU A 146 7.69 7.10 14.88
CA LEU A 146 8.86 7.74 15.50
C LEU A 146 10.16 7.51 14.71
N ALA A 147 10.21 6.55 13.78
CA ALA A 147 11.33 6.40 12.86
C ALA A 147 11.45 7.56 11.84
N GLY A 148 10.43 8.41 11.78
CA GLY A 148 10.41 9.56 10.88
C GLY A 148 10.39 9.17 9.41
N MET A 149 11.16 9.88 8.59
CA MET A 149 11.22 9.64 7.15
C MET A 149 12.36 8.69 6.79
N PRO A 150 12.11 7.57 6.11
CA PRO A 150 13.18 6.71 5.61
C PRO A 150 13.98 7.41 4.50
N GLU A 151 15.27 7.13 4.41
CA GLU A 151 16.15 7.66 3.36
C GLU A 151 15.69 7.19 1.98
N ILE A 152 15.28 5.92 1.87
CA ILE A 152 14.75 5.30 0.65
C ILE A 152 13.43 4.59 0.98
N LYS A 153 12.43 4.68 0.09
CA LYS A 153 11.20 3.89 0.19
C LYS A 153 10.60 3.61 -1.19
N LYS A 154 9.78 2.57 -1.28
CA LYS A 154 8.88 2.38 -2.42
C LYS A 154 7.89 3.54 -2.52
N TYR A 155 7.61 3.97 -3.75
CA TYR A 155 6.71 5.09 -4.02
C TYR A 155 6.05 4.93 -5.38
N GLY A 156 4.75 4.68 -5.39
CA GLY A 156 4.03 4.29 -6.60
C GLY A 156 4.66 3.05 -7.23
N HIS A 157 4.93 3.13 -8.52
CA HIS A 157 5.59 2.06 -9.28
C HIS A 157 7.13 2.09 -9.19
N GLY A 158 7.70 3.15 -8.61
CA GLY A 158 9.14 3.36 -8.49
C GLY A 158 9.63 3.49 -7.04
N TRP A 159 10.58 4.42 -6.84
CA TRP A 159 11.23 4.68 -5.56
C TRP A 159 11.26 6.17 -5.24
N LEU A 160 11.39 6.48 -3.96
CA LEU A 160 11.64 7.82 -3.46
C LEU A 160 12.87 7.81 -2.57
N ALA A 161 13.82 8.74 -2.80
CA ALA A 161 14.99 8.92 -1.95
C ALA A 161 15.12 10.36 -1.44
N ARG A 162 15.81 10.50 -0.29
CA ARG A 162 16.05 11.76 0.42
C ARG A 162 17.53 11.96 0.65
N PRO A 163 18.28 12.41 -0.37
CA PRO A 163 19.75 12.47 -0.28
C PRO A 163 20.28 13.48 0.73
N LEU A 164 19.46 14.47 1.12
CA LEU A 164 19.87 15.51 2.07
C LEU A 164 19.49 15.20 3.53
N LEU A 165 18.96 14.02 3.84
CA LEU A 165 18.40 13.70 5.16
C LEU A 165 19.43 13.74 6.30
N GLU A 166 20.71 13.56 6.01
CA GLU A 166 21.81 13.64 6.99
C GLU A 166 22.35 15.07 7.21
N TYR A 167 21.99 16.02 6.35
CA TYR A 167 22.48 17.39 6.41
C TYR A 167 21.51 18.29 7.16
N SER A 168 22.04 19.22 7.95
CA SER A 168 21.24 20.23 8.63
C SER A 168 20.82 21.34 7.68
N ARG A 169 19.75 22.04 8.03
CA ARG A 169 19.28 23.23 7.32
C ARG A 169 20.38 24.31 7.23
N GLU A 170 21.20 24.48 8.28
CA GLU A 170 22.33 25.40 8.29
C GLU A 170 23.35 25.03 7.21
N GLN A 171 23.74 23.76 7.10
CA GLN A 171 24.68 23.29 6.07
C GLN A 171 24.14 23.49 4.65
N ILE A 172 22.84 23.28 4.45
CA ILE A 172 22.17 23.50 3.14
C ILE A 172 22.20 24.98 2.79
N ARG A 173 21.91 25.83 3.76
CA ARG A 173 21.92 27.29 3.57
C ARG A 173 23.34 27.81 3.33
N ASP A 174 24.33 27.38 4.11
CA ASP A 174 25.75 27.70 3.90
C ASP A 174 26.18 27.33 2.46
N TYR A 175 25.76 26.15 1.97
CA TYR A 175 26.04 25.73 0.61
C TYR A 175 25.40 26.65 -0.43
N ALA A 176 24.12 27.00 -0.25
CA ALA A 176 23.39 27.86 -1.18
C ALA A 176 24.02 29.26 -1.26
N GLU A 177 24.39 29.85 -0.12
CA GLU A 177 25.04 31.15 -0.02
C GLU A 177 26.43 31.12 -0.65
N HIS A 178 27.23 30.10 -0.37
CA HIS A 178 28.58 29.91 -0.94
C HIS A 178 28.57 29.84 -2.47
N HIS A 179 27.55 29.20 -3.05
CA HIS A 179 27.40 29.07 -4.49
C HIS A 179 26.55 30.16 -5.15
N GLY A 180 26.11 31.17 -4.38
CA GLY A 180 25.30 32.28 -4.88
C GLY A 180 23.98 31.83 -5.51
N LEU A 181 23.34 30.78 -4.96
CA LEU A 181 22.08 30.27 -5.50
C LEU A 181 20.95 31.26 -5.25
N ILE A 182 20.01 31.31 -6.17
CA ILE A 182 18.77 32.07 -6.05
C ILE A 182 17.66 31.08 -5.69
N TRP A 183 16.86 31.40 -4.68
CA TRP A 183 15.71 30.58 -4.28
C TRP A 183 14.50 31.44 -3.96
N ILE A 184 13.35 30.79 -3.88
CA ILE A 184 12.06 31.42 -3.55
C ILE A 184 11.83 31.26 -2.04
N GLU A 185 11.48 32.37 -1.39
CA GLU A 185 10.98 32.34 0.00
C GLU A 185 9.45 32.40 -0.01
N ASP A 186 8.81 31.34 0.42
CA ASP A 186 7.35 31.26 0.55
C ASP A 186 6.94 31.81 1.93
N GLU A 187 6.15 32.89 1.93
CA GLU A 187 5.68 33.56 3.16
C GLU A 187 4.84 32.61 4.04
N SER A 188 4.19 31.61 3.47
CA SER A 188 3.42 30.62 4.23
C SER A 188 4.28 29.80 5.20
N ASN A 189 5.60 29.75 5.02
CA ASN A 189 6.53 29.13 5.95
C ASN A 189 6.60 29.84 7.31
N GLN A 190 6.09 31.07 7.42
CA GLN A 190 6.03 31.85 8.67
C GLN A 190 4.70 31.69 9.41
N ASP A 191 3.69 31.05 8.80
CA ASP A 191 2.39 30.84 9.45
C ASP A 191 2.50 29.81 10.59
N THR A 192 2.51 30.30 11.82
CA THR A 192 2.62 29.46 13.03
C THR A 192 1.32 28.77 13.45
N ASN A 193 0.20 28.98 12.76
CA ASN A 193 -0.98 28.14 12.91
C ASN A 193 -0.78 26.74 12.35
N ILE A 194 0.25 26.56 11.54
CA ILE A 194 0.69 25.27 11.00
C ILE A 194 1.62 24.60 12.03
N ASP A 195 1.23 23.46 12.58
CA ASP A 195 1.98 22.74 13.62
C ASP A 195 3.47 22.57 13.28
N ARG A 196 3.77 22.26 12.01
CA ARG A 196 5.15 22.08 11.57
C ARG A 196 5.97 23.36 11.64
N ASN A 197 5.39 24.48 11.22
CA ASN A 197 6.03 25.79 11.30
C ASN A 197 6.20 26.22 12.77
N TYR A 198 5.20 25.95 13.61
CA TYR A 198 5.30 26.20 15.05
C TYR A 198 6.45 25.43 15.68
N ILE A 199 6.59 24.15 15.39
CA ILE A 199 7.70 23.32 15.87
C ILE A 199 9.03 23.90 15.41
N ARG A 200 9.15 24.26 14.13
CA ARG A 200 10.36 24.84 13.53
C ARG A 200 10.78 26.16 14.15
N THR A 201 9.82 27.06 14.40
CA THR A 201 10.10 28.44 14.80
C THR A 201 10.11 28.67 16.31
N HIS A 202 9.43 27.81 17.07
CA HIS A 202 9.29 27.99 18.53
C HIS A 202 9.85 26.80 19.32
N VAL A 203 9.47 25.57 18.99
CA VAL A 203 9.82 24.40 19.81
C VAL A 203 11.29 24.03 19.66
N ILE A 204 11.76 23.82 18.44
CA ILE A 204 13.17 23.45 18.18
C ILE A 204 14.13 24.51 18.66
N PRO A 205 13.95 25.83 18.39
CA PRO A 205 14.84 26.85 18.91
C PRO A 205 14.85 26.96 20.46
N CYS A 206 13.70 26.78 21.09
CA CYS A 206 13.62 26.74 22.56
C CYS A 206 14.45 25.56 23.13
N LEU A 207 14.37 24.38 22.52
CA LEU A 207 15.19 23.22 22.91
C LEU A 207 16.68 23.48 22.65
N GLN A 208 17.03 24.08 21.52
CA GLN A 208 18.43 24.36 21.14
C GLN A 208 19.11 25.37 22.06
N GLN A 209 18.38 26.30 22.67
CA GLN A 209 18.92 27.20 23.67
C GLN A 209 19.56 26.46 24.86
N ARG A 210 18.95 25.34 25.25
CA ARG A 210 19.46 24.51 26.36
C ARG A 210 20.36 23.37 25.85
N TRP A 211 20.01 22.77 24.72
CA TRP A 211 20.68 21.64 24.11
C TRP A 211 21.00 21.93 22.63
N PRO A 212 22.17 22.55 22.34
CA PRO A 212 22.50 22.98 20.96
C PRO A 212 22.42 21.87 19.90
N SER A 213 22.71 20.61 20.30
CA SER A 213 22.64 19.45 19.37
C SER A 213 21.26 18.81 19.28
N THR A 214 20.17 19.51 19.61
CA THR A 214 18.80 18.98 19.64
C THR A 214 18.43 18.25 18.35
N VAL A 215 18.65 18.85 17.19
CA VAL A 215 18.29 18.30 15.88
C VAL A 215 19.04 16.98 15.62
N ASP A 216 20.34 16.94 15.92
CA ASP A 216 21.16 15.72 15.75
C ASP A 216 20.70 14.59 16.69
N VAL A 217 20.39 14.92 17.95
CA VAL A 217 19.92 13.94 18.93
C VAL A 217 18.56 13.37 18.54
N ILE A 218 17.63 14.22 18.13
CA ILE A 218 16.28 13.81 17.69
C ILE A 218 16.38 12.95 16.41
N SER A 219 17.16 13.38 15.44
CA SER A 219 17.35 12.61 14.20
C SER A 219 17.97 11.23 14.46
N ARG A 220 18.96 11.16 15.36
CA ARG A 220 19.55 9.88 15.79
C ARG A 220 18.53 9.00 16.51
N SER A 221 17.66 9.57 17.34
CA SER A 221 16.59 8.82 17.98
C SER A 221 15.62 8.22 16.95
N ALA A 222 15.30 8.95 15.87
CA ALA A 222 14.51 8.41 14.75
C ALA A 222 15.21 7.22 14.08
N SER A 223 16.54 7.29 13.86
CA SER A 223 17.33 6.18 13.32
C SER A 223 17.26 4.93 14.20
N HIS A 224 17.39 5.09 15.53
CA HIS A 224 17.23 3.95 16.46
C HIS A 224 15.83 3.32 16.38
N GLN A 225 14.78 4.12 16.17
CA GLN A 225 13.44 3.58 15.95
C GLN A 225 13.32 2.81 14.62
N ALA A 226 14.03 3.25 13.58
CA ALA A 226 14.08 2.53 12.31
C ALA A 226 14.72 1.14 12.49
N ASP A 227 15.80 1.03 13.29
CA ASP A 227 16.41 -0.26 13.62
C ASP A 227 15.44 -1.18 14.38
N VAL A 228 14.70 -0.62 15.36
CA VAL A 228 13.66 -1.37 16.09
C VAL A 228 12.59 -1.92 15.15
N ILE A 229 12.18 -1.13 14.13
CA ILE A 229 11.19 -1.60 13.13
C ILE A 229 11.72 -2.83 12.37
N ASN A 230 12.99 -2.84 11.98
CA ASN A 230 13.57 -3.99 11.29
C ASN A 230 13.52 -5.25 12.17
N ILE A 231 13.88 -5.14 13.46
CA ILE A 231 13.77 -6.25 14.41
C ILE A 231 12.32 -6.72 14.57
N LEU A 232 11.37 -5.78 14.71
CA LEU A 232 9.95 -6.10 14.84
C LEU A 232 9.40 -6.80 13.58
N LYS A 233 9.91 -6.41 12.41
CA LYS A 233 9.58 -7.05 11.13
C LYS A 233 10.10 -8.49 11.07
N GLU A 234 11.37 -8.72 11.41
CA GLU A 234 11.97 -10.05 11.44
C GLU A 234 11.22 -11.00 12.39
N ILE A 235 10.86 -10.51 13.59
CA ILE A 235 10.05 -11.27 14.54
C ILE A 235 8.68 -11.60 13.95
N ALA A 236 8.02 -10.64 13.28
CA ALA A 236 6.71 -10.87 12.69
C ALA A 236 6.76 -11.82 11.49
N GLU A 237 7.84 -11.77 10.69
CA GLU A 237 8.08 -12.72 9.59
C GLU A 237 8.22 -14.15 10.11
N HIS A 238 9.00 -14.34 11.15
CA HIS A 238 9.12 -15.64 11.81
C HIS A 238 7.79 -16.13 12.42
N ASP A 239 7.03 -15.21 13.05
CA ASP A 239 5.73 -15.54 13.66
C ASP A 239 4.69 -15.91 12.60
N ILE A 240 4.69 -15.26 11.42
CA ILE A 240 3.73 -15.54 10.36
C ILE A 240 4.02 -16.88 9.68
N GLU A 241 5.29 -17.25 9.50
CA GLU A 241 5.69 -18.55 8.95
C GLU A 241 5.20 -19.71 9.81
N ASN A 242 5.17 -19.52 11.13
CA ASN A 242 4.68 -20.52 12.09
C ASN A 242 3.16 -20.46 12.31
N ASN A 243 2.45 -19.47 11.75
CA ASN A 243 1.03 -19.22 12.04
C ASN A 243 0.14 -19.27 10.79
N SER A 244 0.63 -18.85 9.62
CA SER A 244 -0.15 -18.87 8.38
C SER A 244 -0.13 -20.27 7.77
N GLY A 245 -1.33 -20.77 7.43
CA GLY A 245 -1.47 -21.89 6.50
C GLY A 245 -1.08 -21.47 5.07
N ASP A 246 -1.57 -22.18 4.06
CA ASP A 246 -1.25 -21.96 2.64
C ASP A 246 -1.66 -20.58 2.08
N LYS A 247 -2.41 -19.78 2.85
CA LYS A 247 -2.93 -18.46 2.42
C LYS A 247 -2.45 -17.35 3.35
N LEU A 248 -1.75 -16.38 2.78
CA LEU A 248 -1.18 -15.22 3.49
C LEU A 248 -2.21 -14.36 4.22
N ASN A 249 -3.45 -14.31 3.74
CA ASN A 249 -4.53 -13.51 4.33
C ASN A 249 -5.27 -14.21 5.48
N ILE A 250 -4.74 -15.33 5.99
CA ILE A 250 -5.34 -16.11 7.07
C ILE A 250 -4.34 -16.29 8.20
N LEU A 251 -4.76 -16.06 9.44
CA LEU A 251 -4.00 -16.42 10.65
C LEU A 251 -4.80 -17.39 11.52
N ASN A 252 -4.10 -18.38 12.10
CA ASN A 252 -4.68 -19.37 12.99
C ASN A 252 -4.74 -18.86 14.43
N ILE A 253 -5.93 -18.86 15.03
CA ILE A 253 -6.17 -18.35 16.40
C ILE A 253 -5.43 -19.17 17.45
N VAL A 254 -5.33 -20.49 17.26
CA VAL A 254 -4.66 -21.36 18.26
C VAL A 254 -3.18 -21.01 18.35
N ASP A 255 -2.55 -20.72 17.21
CA ASP A 255 -1.14 -20.34 17.17
C ASP A 255 -0.93 -18.88 17.62
N LEU A 256 -1.86 -17.96 17.29
CA LEU A 256 -1.85 -16.61 17.84
C LEU A 256 -1.89 -16.59 19.35
N LYS A 257 -2.69 -17.45 19.98
CA LYS A 257 -2.80 -17.54 21.46
C LYS A 257 -1.54 -18.08 22.15
N LYS A 258 -0.59 -18.66 21.42
CA LYS A 258 0.72 -19.08 21.95
C LYS A 258 1.71 -17.91 22.07
N LEU A 259 1.45 -16.82 21.35
CA LEU A 259 2.29 -15.63 21.37
C LEU A 259 2.00 -14.79 22.62
N SER A 260 3.02 -14.05 23.10
CA SER A 260 2.77 -12.99 24.05
C SER A 260 1.92 -11.88 23.43
N ASP A 261 1.20 -11.11 24.22
CA ASP A 261 0.34 -10.01 23.75
C ASP A 261 1.11 -9.03 22.87
N THR A 262 2.37 -8.74 23.20
CA THR A 262 3.21 -7.83 22.43
C THR A 262 3.55 -8.39 21.04
N ARG A 263 3.92 -9.68 20.96
CA ARG A 263 4.19 -10.36 19.69
C ARG A 263 2.92 -10.47 18.84
N MET A 264 1.79 -10.79 19.47
CA MET A 264 0.49 -10.87 18.79
C MET A 264 0.11 -9.52 18.15
N ARG A 265 0.25 -8.40 18.90
CA ARG A 265 0.02 -7.04 18.34
C ARG A 265 0.95 -6.74 17.18
N ASN A 266 2.22 -7.08 17.31
CA ASN A 266 3.22 -6.88 16.25
C ASN A 266 2.86 -7.69 15.01
N LEU A 267 2.53 -8.97 15.16
CA LEU A 267 2.14 -9.87 14.08
C LEU A 267 0.88 -9.37 13.35
N ILE A 268 -0.16 -8.97 14.08
CA ILE A 268 -1.40 -8.46 13.47
C ILE A 268 -1.10 -7.21 12.61
N ARG A 269 -0.35 -6.25 13.12
CA ARG A 269 0.01 -5.04 12.36
C ARG A 269 0.81 -5.36 11.11
N TYR A 270 1.81 -6.23 11.24
CA TYR A 270 2.62 -6.69 10.12
C TYR A 270 1.79 -7.42 9.06
N TRP A 271 0.93 -8.34 9.50
CA TRP A 271 0.05 -9.13 8.64
C TRP A 271 -0.93 -8.28 7.83
N LEU A 272 -1.54 -7.28 8.44
CA LEU A 272 -2.40 -6.31 7.76
C LEU A 272 -1.63 -5.57 6.66
N LYS A 273 -0.46 -5.05 6.99
CA LYS A 273 0.41 -4.31 6.05
C LYS A 273 0.91 -5.21 4.91
N LYS A 274 1.31 -6.44 5.21
CA LYS A 274 1.78 -7.42 4.21
C LYS A 274 0.69 -7.78 3.20
N ASN A 275 -0.56 -7.74 3.61
CA ASN A 275 -1.73 -7.95 2.73
C ASN A 275 -2.25 -6.66 2.08
N GLY A 276 -1.52 -5.55 2.14
CA GLY A 276 -1.88 -4.29 1.48
C GLY A 276 -3.03 -3.53 2.16
N HIS A 277 -3.37 -3.87 3.41
CA HIS A 277 -4.43 -3.21 4.14
C HIS A 277 -3.95 -2.01 4.95
N GLN A 278 -4.87 -1.10 5.24
CA GLN A 278 -4.63 0.09 6.07
C GLN A 278 -4.22 -0.32 7.49
N PRO A 279 -3.20 0.35 8.08
CA PRO A 279 -2.78 0.07 9.44
C PRO A 279 -3.95 0.21 10.44
N ALA A 280 -4.06 -0.74 11.34
CA ALA A 280 -5.01 -0.66 12.45
C ALA A 280 -4.47 0.27 13.55
N SER A 281 -5.30 1.17 14.06
CA SER A 281 -4.98 1.93 15.27
C SER A 281 -4.78 0.98 16.47
N THR A 282 -4.19 1.48 17.55
CA THR A 282 -4.05 0.69 18.79
C THR A 282 -5.41 0.17 19.27
N THR A 283 -6.43 1.03 19.24
CA THR A 283 -7.80 0.64 19.64
C THR A 283 -8.36 -0.46 18.75
N VAL A 284 -8.22 -0.34 17.42
CA VAL A 284 -8.70 -1.38 16.48
C VAL A 284 -7.94 -2.70 16.67
N THR A 285 -6.63 -2.63 16.90
CA THR A 285 -5.82 -3.84 17.19
C THR A 285 -6.31 -4.55 18.46
N GLU A 286 -6.59 -3.80 19.53
CA GLU A 286 -7.14 -4.37 20.78
C GLU A 286 -8.54 -4.98 20.58
N ILE A 287 -9.39 -4.35 19.76
CA ILE A 287 -10.71 -4.89 19.40
C ILE A 287 -10.54 -6.21 18.63
N ILE A 288 -9.63 -6.27 17.64
CA ILE A 288 -9.33 -7.52 16.92
C ILE A 288 -8.93 -8.62 17.89
N ILE A 289 -8.02 -8.33 18.83
CA ILE A 289 -7.55 -9.32 19.81
C ILE A 289 -8.70 -9.77 20.70
N LYS A 290 -9.43 -8.84 21.30
CA LYS A 290 -10.48 -9.14 22.27
C LYS A 290 -11.70 -9.81 21.64
N GLU A 291 -12.18 -9.28 20.52
CA GLU A 291 -13.46 -9.66 19.94
C GLU A 291 -13.36 -10.77 18.90
N LEU A 292 -12.20 -10.94 18.23
CA LEU A 292 -12.02 -12.00 17.25
C LEU A 292 -11.22 -13.17 17.83
N ILE A 293 -10.06 -12.89 18.46
CA ILE A 293 -9.17 -13.98 18.91
C ILE A 293 -9.68 -14.61 20.19
N TYR A 294 -10.15 -13.82 21.16
CA TYR A 294 -10.67 -14.31 22.45
C TYR A 294 -12.21 -14.46 22.50
N ALA A 295 -12.93 -14.25 21.40
CA ALA A 295 -14.36 -14.55 21.34
C ALA A 295 -14.65 -16.04 21.58
N GLY A 296 -15.88 -16.35 22.00
CA GLY A 296 -16.37 -17.73 22.06
C GLY A 296 -16.45 -18.40 20.68
N ASP A 297 -16.33 -19.72 20.63
CA ASP A 297 -16.20 -20.49 19.38
C ASP A 297 -17.45 -20.47 18.50
N ASP A 298 -18.62 -20.20 19.09
CA ASP A 298 -19.91 -20.13 18.38
C ASP A 298 -20.16 -18.80 17.68
N ARG A 299 -19.26 -17.82 17.83
CA ARG A 299 -19.39 -16.49 17.25
C ARG A 299 -18.55 -16.34 16.01
N MET A 300 -19.05 -15.60 15.03
CA MET A 300 -18.34 -15.18 13.83
C MET A 300 -18.25 -13.65 13.80
N PRO A 301 -17.53 -13.03 14.74
CA PRO A 301 -17.41 -11.60 14.80
C PRO A 301 -16.58 -11.05 13.64
N SER A 302 -16.81 -9.79 13.31
CA SER A 302 -16.00 -9.03 12.35
C SER A 302 -15.67 -7.65 12.90
N VAL A 303 -14.52 -7.13 12.51
CA VAL A 303 -14.06 -5.76 12.81
C VAL A 303 -13.75 -5.08 11.50
N ARG A 304 -14.36 -3.90 11.28
CA ARG A 304 -14.20 -3.14 10.04
C ARG A 304 -13.70 -1.72 10.34
N TRP A 305 -12.74 -1.25 9.54
CA TRP A 305 -12.27 0.13 9.54
C TRP A 305 -11.79 0.51 8.14
N HIS A 306 -12.13 1.69 7.68
CA HIS A 306 -11.86 2.13 6.30
C HIS A 306 -12.21 1.03 5.27
N GLU A 307 -11.30 0.72 4.36
CA GLU A 307 -11.41 -0.31 3.34
C GLU A 307 -10.84 -1.67 3.79
N THR A 308 -10.86 -1.95 5.09
CA THR A 308 -10.33 -3.20 5.65
C THR A 308 -11.37 -3.85 6.57
N GLU A 309 -11.51 -5.13 6.44
CA GLU A 309 -12.33 -5.96 7.32
C GLU A 309 -11.57 -7.21 7.75
N VAL A 310 -11.62 -7.52 9.07
CA VAL A 310 -11.13 -8.78 9.61
C VAL A 310 -12.31 -9.57 10.15
N ARG A 311 -12.48 -10.82 9.71
CA ARG A 311 -13.55 -11.72 10.12
C ARG A 311 -12.99 -12.97 10.78
N ARG A 312 -13.71 -13.49 11.76
CA ARG A 312 -13.41 -14.81 12.32
C ARG A 312 -14.31 -15.88 11.71
N TYR A 313 -13.72 -17.02 11.38
CA TYR A 313 -14.44 -18.25 11.08
C TYR A 313 -13.68 -19.45 11.65
N ARG A 314 -14.32 -20.20 12.54
CA ARG A 314 -13.68 -21.28 13.30
C ARG A 314 -12.42 -20.78 14.03
N ASN A 315 -11.31 -21.50 13.85
CA ASN A 315 -10.01 -21.19 14.45
C ASN A 315 -9.15 -20.25 13.59
N ASN A 316 -9.74 -19.51 12.67
CA ASN A 316 -8.99 -18.61 11.78
C ASN A 316 -9.58 -17.21 11.78
N ILE A 317 -8.70 -16.21 11.62
CA ILE A 317 -9.07 -14.85 11.25
C ILE A 317 -8.64 -14.59 9.79
N TYR A 318 -9.45 -13.83 9.07
CA TYR A 318 -9.32 -13.55 7.65
C TYR A 318 -9.30 -12.04 7.45
N VAL A 319 -8.28 -11.51 6.76
CA VAL A 319 -8.30 -10.11 6.33
C VAL A 319 -8.75 -10.01 4.88
N MET A 320 -9.57 -9.01 4.59
CA MET A 320 -10.12 -8.75 3.26
C MET A 320 -10.60 -7.31 3.11
N LYS A 321 -10.84 -6.88 1.87
CA LYS A 321 -11.66 -5.70 1.62
C LYS A 321 -13.10 -5.99 2.03
N PRO A 322 -13.87 -4.99 2.50
CA PRO A 322 -15.29 -5.17 2.77
C PRO A 322 -16.01 -5.71 1.54
N LEU A 323 -16.77 -6.76 1.75
CA LEU A 323 -17.51 -7.38 0.66
C LEU A 323 -18.72 -6.53 0.28
N THR A 324 -18.87 -6.20 -1.00
CA THR A 324 -20.08 -5.59 -1.56
C THR A 324 -21.24 -6.59 -1.58
N GLU A 325 -22.48 -6.12 -1.53
CA GLU A 325 -23.65 -6.99 -1.65
C GLU A 325 -23.67 -7.63 -3.06
N LEU A 326 -24.07 -8.90 -3.11
CA LEU A 326 -24.27 -9.62 -4.36
C LEU A 326 -25.64 -9.21 -4.96
N HIS A 327 -25.63 -8.58 -6.12
CA HIS A 327 -26.81 -8.23 -6.89
C HIS A 327 -26.94 -9.08 -8.16
N LEU A 328 -26.84 -10.41 -8.02
CA LEU A 328 -26.92 -11.35 -9.15
C LEU A 328 -28.22 -12.17 -9.07
N ASP A 329 -29.36 -11.47 -9.18
CA ASP A 329 -30.71 -12.12 -9.17
C ASP A 329 -31.02 -12.82 -10.48
N THR A 330 -30.27 -12.55 -11.56
CA THR A 330 -30.48 -13.15 -12.88
C THR A 330 -29.38 -14.14 -13.25
N PRO A 331 -29.72 -15.34 -13.77
CA PRO A 331 -28.74 -16.26 -14.30
C PRO A 331 -27.95 -15.65 -15.45
N LEU A 332 -26.63 -15.87 -15.46
CA LEU A 332 -25.76 -15.46 -16.54
C LEU A 332 -25.64 -16.63 -17.54
N SER A 333 -25.96 -16.38 -18.82
CA SER A 333 -25.73 -17.36 -19.87
C SER A 333 -24.26 -17.37 -20.26
N TRP A 334 -23.63 -18.54 -20.30
CA TRP A 334 -22.20 -18.68 -20.56
C TRP A 334 -21.89 -19.68 -21.69
N ASN A 335 -21.05 -19.22 -22.61
CA ASN A 335 -20.37 -20.08 -23.58
C ASN A 335 -18.95 -20.36 -23.08
N LEU A 336 -18.61 -21.62 -22.83
CA LEU A 336 -17.32 -22.03 -22.27
C LEU A 336 -16.11 -21.68 -23.16
N ASP A 337 -16.30 -21.43 -24.45
CA ASP A 337 -15.24 -21.05 -25.37
C ASP A 337 -14.66 -19.65 -25.08
N LYS A 338 -15.38 -18.84 -24.28
CA LYS A 338 -14.99 -17.46 -23.95
C LYS A 338 -15.02 -17.26 -22.44
N PRO A 339 -14.06 -16.49 -21.89
CA PRO A 339 -14.15 -16.10 -20.49
C PRO A 339 -15.46 -15.34 -20.19
N LEU A 340 -16.01 -15.55 -18.98
CA LEU A 340 -17.15 -14.81 -18.47
C LEU A 340 -16.70 -13.89 -17.34
N ASP A 341 -16.73 -12.59 -17.60
CA ASP A 341 -16.50 -11.58 -16.58
C ASP A 341 -17.81 -11.27 -15.84
N TYR A 342 -17.74 -11.15 -14.52
CA TYR A 342 -18.82 -10.70 -13.67
C TYR A 342 -18.26 -9.88 -12.50
N ASP A 343 -19.12 -9.23 -11.72
CA ASP A 343 -18.72 -8.20 -10.73
C ASP A 343 -17.60 -8.60 -9.76
N TYR A 344 -17.37 -9.90 -9.54
CA TYR A 344 -16.45 -10.38 -8.51
C TYR A 344 -15.33 -11.29 -9.05
N GLY A 345 -15.25 -11.45 -10.36
CA GLY A 345 -14.21 -12.29 -10.93
C GLY A 345 -14.44 -12.66 -12.39
N ARG A 346 -13.57 -13.52 -12.87
CA ARG A 346 -13.59 -14.07 -14.23
C ARG A 346 -13.62 -15.58 -14.18
N LEU A 347 -14.59 -16.18 -14.85
CA LEU A 347 -14.64 -17.61 -15.12
C LEU A 347 -13.92 -17.92 -16.44
N VAL A 348 -13.08 -18.93 -16.39
CA VAL A 348 -12.38 -19.45 -17.58
C VAL A 348 -12.59 -20.95 -17.64
N ALA A 349 -12.94 -21.47 -18.81
CA ALA A 349 -13.03 -22.89 -19.06
C ALA A 349 -11.90 -23.35 -19.99
N THR A 350 -11.31 -24.51 -19.68
CA THR A 350 -10.25 -25.11 -20.47
C THR A 350 -10.62 -26.55 -20.84
N GLN A 351 -10.41 -26.92 -22.08
CA GLN A 351 -10.63 -28.29 -22.52
C GLN A 351 -9.58 -29.24 -21.93
N VAL A 352 -10.06 -30.33 -21.40
CA VAL A 352 -9.25 -31.35 -20.72
C VAL A 352 -9.74 -32.76 -21.09
N VAL A 353 -9.00 -33.79 -20.75
CA VAL A 353 -9.40 -35.20 -21.02
C VAL A 353 -9.49 -35.92 -19.67
N GLY A 354 -10.57 -36.70 -19.50
CA GLY A 354 -10.76 -37.58 -18.34
C GLY A 354 -11.14 -36.89 -17.05
N LYS A 355 -11.37 -35.59 -17.08
CA LYS A 355 -11.79 -34.76 -15.93
C LYS A 355 -12.66 -33.58 -16.38
N GLY A 356 -13.19 -32.84 -15.44
CA GLY A 356 -14.04 -31.69 -15.76
C GLY A 356 -15.47 -32.07 -16.09
N ILE A 357 -16.26 -31.13 -16.61
CA ILE A 357 -17.64 -31.36 -17.08
C ILE A 357 -17.58 -31.98 -18.47
N ARG A 358 -18.25 -33.09 -18.69
CA ARG A 358 -18.25 -33.82 -19.96
C ARG A 358 -18.66 -32.91 -21.13
N SER A 359 -17.83 -32.84 -22.19
CA SER A 359 -18.03 -31.92 -23.31
C SER A 359 -19.32 -32.20 -24.08
N GLU A 360 -19.70 -33.47 -24.21
CA GLU A 360 -20.92 -33.88 -24.90
C GLU A 360 -22.21 -33.24 -24.30
N LEU A 361 -22.23 -33.09 -22.98
CA LEU A 361 -23.36 -32.48 -22.27
C LEU A 361 -23.41 -30.97 -22.39
N VAL A 362 -22.30 -30.34 -22.75
CA VAL A 362 -22.16 -28.89 -22.89
C VAL A 362 -22.50 -28.44 -24.31
N ASN A 363 -22.04 -29.18 -25.34
CA ASN A 363 -22.11 -28.75 -26.75
C ASN A 363 -23.56 -28.57 -27.26
N ASN A 364 -24.54 -29.17 -26.60
CA ASN A 364 -25.96 -29.12 -27.00
C ASN A 364 -26.89 -28.36 -26.04
N ASN A 365 -26.37 -27.87 -24.92
CA ASN A 365 -27.22 -27.37 -23.84
C ASN A 365 -26.82 -25.96 -23.41
N LEU A 366 -27.78 -25.19 -22.96
CA LEU A 366 -27.56 -23.88 -22.39
C LEU A 366 -26.89 -24.01 -21.02
N ILE A 367 -25.74 -23.33 -20.83
CA ILE A 367 -25.06 -23.25 -19.55
C ILE A 367 -25.43 -21.94 -18.88
N GLU A 368 -25.88 -22.05 -17.65
CA GLU A 368 -26.20 -20.92 -16.82
C GLU A 368 -25.30 -20.88 -15.58
N VAL A 369 -24.73 -19.71 -15.31
CA VAL A 369 -24.03 -19.43 -14.08
C VAL A 369 -25.01 -18.77 -13.12
N ARG A 370 -25.21 -19.40 -11.98
CA ARG A 370 -26.10 -18.89 -10.91
C ARG A 370 -25.31 -18.80 -9.62
N PHE A 371 -25.86 -18.08 -8.67
CA PHE A 371 -25.32 -18.02 -7.31
C PHE A 371 -26.29 -18.67 -6.34
N ARG A 372 -25.79 -19.01 -5.18
CA ARG A 372 -26.54 -19.76 -4.19
C ARG A 372 -27.71 -18.94 -3.65
N THR A 373 -28.91 -19.51 -3.70
CA THR A 373 -30.14 -18.97 -3.10
C THR A 373 -30.60 -19.79 -1.90
N GLY A 374 -30.04 -20.99 -1.71
CA GLY A 374 -30.37 -21.93 -0.64
C GLY A 374 -31.21 -23.11 -1.11
N GLY A 375 -30.99 -24.27 -0.54
CA GLY A 375 -31.72 -25.50 -0.91
C GLY A 375 -31.04 -26.35 -1.96
N GLU A 376 -29.97 -25.86 -2.61
CA GLU A 376 -29.26 -26.59 -3.67
C GLU A 376 -28.67 -27.91 -3.14
N THR A 377 -28.73 -28.91 -3.99
CA THR A 377 -28.20 -30.26 -3.72
C THR A 377 -27.32 -30.71 -4.89
N ILE A 378 -26.29 -31.48 -4.61
CA ILE A 378 -25.38 -32.05 -5.59
C ILE A 378 -24.96 -33.46 -5.11
N ARG A 379 -24.70 -34.35 -6.05
CA ARG A 379 -24.03 -35.63 -5.78
C ARG A 379 -22.59 -35.52 -6.29
N PRO A 380 -21.61 -35.13 -5.44
CA PRO A 380 -20.23 -34.99 -5.87
C PRO A 380 -19.68 -36.27 -6.49
N ALA A 381 -18.88 -36.15 -7.52
CA ALA A 381 -18.23 -37.26 -8.17
C ALA A 381 -17.50 -38.18 -7.17
N GLY A 382 -17.74 -39.51 -7.29
CA GLY A 382 -17.23 -40.49 -6.36
C GLY A 382 -18.04 -40.68 -5.07
N ARG A 383 -19.12 -39.93 -4.83
CA ARG A 383 -20.02 -40.14 -3.70
C ARG A 383 -21.30 -40.85 -4.14
N LYS A 384 -21.83 -41.73 -3.27
CA LYS A 384 -23.06 -42.47 -3.54
C LYS A 384 -24.34 -41.69 -3.35
N GLU A 385 -24.29 -40.69 -2.48
CA GLU A 385 -25.49 -39.94 -2.03
C GLU A 385 -25.46 -38.48 -2.45
N THR A 386 -26.66 -37.93 -2.62
CA THR A 386 -26.85 -36.49 -2.83
C THR A 386 -26.77 -35.73 -1.51
N HIS A 387 -26.05 -34.64 -1.48
CA HIS A 387 -25.83 -33.81 -0.30
C HIS A 387 -26.36 -32.38 -0.51
N LYS A 388 -26.84 -31.76 0.57
CA LYS A 388 -27.12 -30.32 0.59
C LYS A 388 -25.81 -29.55 0.45
N LEU A 389 -25.75 -28.58 -0.46
CA LEU A 389 -24.57 -27.75 -0.72
C LEU A 389 -24.09 -27.01 0.53
N LYS A 390 -25.03 -26.54 1.38
CA LYS A 390 -24.72 -25.94 2.69
C LYS A 390 -23.84 -26.85 3.56
N LYS A 391 -24.14 -28.16 3.61
CA LYS A 391 -23.39 -29.11 4.43
C LYS A 391 -22.00 -29.39 3.82
N LEU A 392 -21.91 -29.53 2.50
CA LEU A 392 -20.65 -29.74 1.81
C LEU A 392 -19.67 -28.56 2.04
N PHE A 393 -20.14 -27.32 1.89
CA PHE A 393 -19.33 -26.14 2.20
C PHE A 393 -18.90 -26.07 3.66
N GLN A 394 -19.80 -26.44 4.59
CA GLN A 394 -19.49 -26.47 6.00
C GLN A 394 -18.41 -27.52 6.33
N ASP A 395 -18.53 -28.72 5.77
CA ASP A 395 -17.58 -29.81 5.97
C ASP A 395 -16.21 -29.47 5.38
N SER A 396 -16.18 -28.81 4.21
CA SER A 396 -14.97 -28.33 3.55
C SER A 396 -14.39 -27.05 4.15
N GLY A 397 -14.98 -26.51 5.24
CA GLY A 397 -14.43 -25.34 5.94
C GLY A 397 -14.57 -24.02 5.18
N VAL A 398 -15.41 -23.94 4.15
CA VAL A 398 -15.63 -22.70 3.39
C VAL A 398 -16.36 -21.68 4.27
N PRO A 399 -15.81 -20.45 4.44
CA PRO A 399 -16.46 -19.43 5.25
C PRO A 399 -17.83 -19.00 4.68
N PRO A 400 -18.83 -18.68 5.52
CA PRO A 400 -20.17 -18.33 5.07
C PRO A 400 -20.21 -17.23 4.00
N TRP A 401 -19.40 -16.18 4.16
CA TRP A 401 -19.34 -15.05 3.23
C TRP A 401 -18.76 -15.37 1.84
N GLN A 402 -18.05 -16.50 1.71
CA GLN A 402 -17.57 -16.99 0.43
C GLN A 402 -18.57 -17.90 -0.28
N ARG A 403 -19.42 -18.63 0.48
CA ARG A 403 -20.34 -19.66 -0.07
C ARG A 403 -21.30 -19.11 -1.09
N ASP A 404 -21.84 -17.92 -0.82
CA ASP A 404 -22.84 -17.29 -1.67
C ASP A 404 -22.21 -16.61 -2.90
N ARG A 405 -20.86 -16.53 -2.96
CA ARG A 405 -20.07 -15.96 -4.07
C ARG A 405 -19.47 -17.02 -4.98
N VAL A 406 -19.59 -18.29 -4.63
CA VAL A 406 -19.11 -19.38 -5.47
C VAL A 406 -20.08 -19.56 -6.65
N PRO A 407 -19.60 -19.44 -7.92
CA PRO A 407 -20.45 -19.67 -9.08
C PRO A 407 -20.90 -21.13 -9.16
N LEU A 408 -22.18 -21.33 -9.40
CA LEU A 408 -22.85 -22.60 -9.60
C LEU A 408 -23.17 -22.76 -11.09
N LEU A 409 -22.69 -23.82 -11.72
CA LEU A 409 -22.92 -24.09 -13.13
C LEU A 409 -24.12 -25.01 -13.30
N PHE A 410 -25.13 -24.53 -14.00
CA PHE A 410 -26.33 -25.29 -14.32
C PHE A 410 -26.36 -25.64 -15.81
N ILE A 411 -26.71 -26.89 -16.12
CA ILE A 411 -26.93 -27.40 -17.46
C ILE A 411 -28.32 -28.00 -17.48
N ASP A 412 -29.19 -27.55 -18.38
CA ASP A 412 -30.59 -27.93 -18.46
C ASP A 412 -31.33 -27.86 -17.11
N GLY A 413 -31.06 -26.79 -16.36
CA GLY A 413 -31.70 -26.57 -15.06
C GLY A 413 -31.17 -27.45 -13.91
N LYS A 414 -30.19 -28.33 -14.16
CA LYS A 414 -29.57 -29.18 -13.13
C LYS A 414 -28.19 -28.63 -12.72
N LEU A 415 -27.88 -28.66 -11.45
CA LEU A 415 -26.58 -28.25 -10.92
C LEU A 415 -25.51 -29.25 -11.38
N ALA A 416 -24.68 -28.84 -12.34
CA ALA A 416 -23.61 -29.65 -12.91
C ALA A 416 -22.31 -29.53 -12.15
N ALA A 417 -21.95 -28.29 -11.69
CA ALA A 417 -20.72 -28.09 -10.94
C ALA A 417 -20.82 -26.90 -9.99
N VAL A 418 -20.02 -26.95 -8.95
CA VAL A 418 -19.70 -25.88 -8.00
C VAL A 418 -18.28 -25.48 -8.26
N THR A 419 -18.05 -24.32 -8.85
CA THR A 419 -16.75 -23.90 -9.35
C THR A 419 -15.67 -23.98 -8.27
N GLY A 420 -14.56 -24.66 -8.58
CA GLY A 420 -13.44 -24.85 -7.67
C GLY A 420 -13.66 -25.89 -6.56
N TYR A 421 -14.82 -26.56 -6.49
CA TYR A 421 -15.12 -27.51 -5.41
C TYR A 421 -15.60 -28.87 -5.89
N TRP A 422 -16.76 -28.98 -6.57
CA TRP A 422 -17.37 -30.27 -6.93
C TRP A 422 -17.99 -30.24 -8.30
N ILE A 423 -17.95 -31.39 -8.97
CA ILE A 423 -18.73 -31.69 -10.17
C ILE A 423 -19.70 -32.81 -9.80
N ASP A 424 -20.95 -32.71 -10.27
CA ASP A 424 -21.94 -33.73 -10.05
C ASP A 424 -21.57 -35.03 -10.81
N GLU A 425 -21.85 -36.16 -10.17
CA GLU A 425 -21.53 -37.51 -10.69
C GLU A 425 -22.07 -37.74 -12.09
N SER A 426 -23.20 -37.18 -12.46
CA SER A 426 -23.83 -37.32 -13.79
C SER A 426 -23.17 -36.47 -14.88
N PHE A 427 -22.35 -35.47 -14.52
CA PHE A 427 -21.75 -34.54 -15.45
C PHE A 427 -20.22 -34.71 -15.61
N ILE A 428 -19.58 -35.54 -14.80
CA ILE A 428 -18.11 -35.67 -14.83
C ILE A 428 -17.62 -36.45 -16.05
N ALA A 429 -16.56 -35.96 -16.70
CA ALA A 429 -15.83 -36.71 -17.73
C ALA A 429 -14.86 -37.72 -17.10
N ARG A 430 -14.72 -38.91 -17.69
CA ARG A 430 -13.87 -39.99 -17.18
C ARG A 430 -13.04 -40.64 -18.29
N GLY A 431 -11.93 -41.26 -17.88
CA GLY A 431 -11.06 -42.01 -18.80
C GLY A 431 -10.54 -41.15 -19.95
N THR A 432 -11.00 -41.40 -21.16
CA THR A 432 -10.63 -40.67 -22.39
C THR A 432 -11.67 -39.66 -22.84
N GLU A 433 -12.75 -39.46 -22.08
CA GLU A 433 -13.80 -38.51 -22.42
C GLU A 433 -13.28 -37.09 -22.41
N PRO A 434 -13.58 -36.25 -23.42
CA PRO A 434 -13.27 -34.83 -23.38
C PRO A 434 -14.17 -34.12 -22.34
N GLY A 435 -13.58 -33.16 -21.64
CA GLY A 435 -14.27 -32.38 -20.61
C GLY A 435 -13.82 -30.95 -20.55
N TRP A 436 -14.56 -30.15 -19.76
CA TRP A 436 -14.26 -28.75 -19.48
C TRP A 436 -13.93 -28.57 -18.00
N GLU A 437 -12.73 -28.08 -17.72
CA GLU A 437 -12.32 -27.66 -16.40
C GLU A 437 -12.57 -26.15 -16.24
N VAL A 438 -13.34 -25.78 -15.22
CA VAL A 438 -13.70 -24.39 -14.96
C VAL A 438 -12.91 -23.87 -13.78
N SER A 439 -12.23 -22.76 -13.98
CA SER A 439 -11.49 -22.01 -12.96
C SER A 439 -12.08 -20.61 -12.73
N LEU A 440 -11.94 -20.12 -11.51
CA LEU A 440 -12.33 -18.77 -11.08
C LEU A 440 -11.08 -17.98 -10.74
N THR A 441 -10.96 -16.78 -11.30
CA THR A 441 -10.01 -15.75 -10.89
C THR A 441 -10.81 -14.62 -10.23
N GLU A 442 -10.59 -14.38 -8.93
CA GLU A 442 -11.21 -13.26 -8.20
C GLU A 442 -10.47 -11.95 -8.54
N TYR A 443 -11.21 -10.82 -8.57
CA TYR A 443 -10.67 -9.48 -8.81
C TYR A 443 -10.18 -8.81 -7.52
#